data_c49fde8bb784fdf342e0697dbbde7d79
#
_entry.id   c49fde8bb784fdf342e0697dbbde7d79
#
_cell.length_a   1.000
_cell.length_b   1.000
_cell.length_c   1.000
_cell.angle_alpha   90.00
_cell.angle_beta   90.00
_cell.angle_gamma   90.00
#
_symmetry.space_group_name_H-M   'P 1'
#
loop_
_entity.id
_entity.type
_entity.pdbx_description
1 polymer ?
#
loop_
_entity_poly.entity_id
_entity_poly.type
_entity_poly.pdbx_seq_one_letter_code
_entity_poly.pdbx_strand_id
1 'polypeptide(L)'
;MPPTRELQHISIPLTHRLAVLVVVALGLVPLTLALVRLWAVTGITPVEALFTVHQQPGAMEALRFSLLEALASTLLTVAVGLPLAWAFGRYRWRRLRLKRALLFLPFVTPPIVAAVGFLALLSPDGLVYRIGLDMRGETGVVGRFANATGWEHPGHFVALVVAHVWFNLSLMVRFVEPVVAQLDPAWEEQLALLPAGQNGWGRVRHLWMPVVGPATLVAATYTFFFSFTSFALVKWLAPSSNTLESLLGEVGGGAGIAGYQVETSLAVLSIATFQMLIMLVMLIMAGRFERQHSQVLSMHHEMANREKHGSPSSGWTWFVNGTLVLLLAPLVAVVVASFRVRTQSASGPTTQWTLEGWRRAWNGDFSTLPFMDAVMNSLTYAGMTLIVALPLGYAVASCLVTLRQQGRKTAAGVLDSLCMLPLSMSAVMVGLGMVAGILRWFPQMFSFPYLPVVPHVMLVLPFVIRLMVPAIERIDPVYAEQASLLPMKPWASWWHARGAFLVVPATMAASLCLAFSLGEFGATFLVVRVGSWDSLSIMVDQVASRPKFDPYVFPTAMALATMLMTVTLLVLSINERARAWRTRHDV
;
A
#
# COMPACT_ATOMS: atom_id res chain seq x y z
N MET A 1 -2.46 -28.87 -27.99
CA MET A 1 -3.78 -29.03 -28.62
C MET A 1 -4.17 -27.70 -29.23
N PRO A 2 -4.58 -27.60 -30.50
CA PRO A 2 -5.09 -26.35 -31.06
C PRO A 2 -6.39 -25.97 -30.35
N PRO A 3 -6.66 -24.67 -30.08
CA PRO A 3 -7.89 -24.25 -29.43
C PRO A 3 -9.07 -24.62 -30.32
N THR A 4 -9.99 -25.40 -29.76
CA THR A 4 -11.22 -25.79 -30.43
C THR A 4 -12.01 -24.55 -30.85
N ARG A 5 -12.53 -24.52 -32.08
CA ARG A 5 -13.27 -23.39 -32.69
C ARG A 5 -14.49 -22.90 -31.87
N GLU A 6 -14.95 -23.62 -30.86
CA GLU A 6 -16.13 -23.33 -30.05
C GLU A 6 -15.93 -22.20 -29.03
N LEU A 7 -14.69 -21.93 -28.59
CA LEU A 7 -14.41 -20.86 -27.61
C LEU A 7 -14.51 -19.42 -28.16
N GLN A 8 -14.62 -19.26 -29.49
CA GLN A 8 -14.71 -17.94 -30.13
C GLN A 8 -16.08 -17.25 -29.96
N HIS A 9 -17.12 -17.97 -29.49
CA HIS A 9 -18.49 -17.47 -29.38
C HIS A 9 -18.93 -17.02 -27.98
N ILE A 10 -18.04 -17.06 -26.97
CA ILE A 10 -18.38 -16.54 -25.63
C ILE A 10 -18.52 -15.01 -25.72
N SER A 11 -19.75 -14.52 -25.77
CA SER A 11 -20.00 -13.07 -25.77
C SER A 11 -19.77 -12.48 -24.38
N ILE A 12 -18.99 -11.38 -24.32
CA ILE A 12 -18.82 -10.62 -23.09
C ILE A 12 -20.15 -9.94 -22.74
N PRO A 13 -20.74 -10.18 -21.57
CA PRO A 13 -21.99 -9.56 -21.14
C PRO A 13 -21.93 -8.04 -21.20
N LEU A 14 -23.03 -7.37 -21.53
CA LEU A 14 -23.10 -5.92 -21.61
C LEU A 14 -22.71 -5.26 -20.27
N THR A 15 -23.13 -5.85 -19.15
CA THR A 15 -22.77 -5.39 -17.81
C THR A 15 -21.27 -5.35 -17.56
N HIS A 16 -20.52 -6.34 -18.07
CA HIS A 16 -19.07 -6.37 -17.94
C HIS A 16 -18.38 -5.31 -18.84
N ARG A 17 -18.94 -5.06 -20.04
CA ARG A 17 -18.45 -3.98 -20.93
C ARG A 17 -18.69 -2.59 -20.30
N LEU A 18 -19.85 -2.38 -19.69
CA LEU A 18 -20.16 -1.16 -18.95
C LEU A 18 -19.23 -0.98 -17.74
N ALA A 19 -18.98 -2.05 -16.98
CA ALA A 19 -18.02 -2.00 -15.87
C ALA A 19 -16.61 -1.60 -16.33
N VAL A 20 -16.14 -2.16 -17.45
CA VAL A 20 -14.86 -1.78 -18.06
C VAL A 20 -14.84 -0.29 -18.41
N LEU A 21 -15.90 0.21 -19.03
CA LEU A 21 -16.01 1.63 -19.39
C LEU A 21 -15.99 2.53 -18.14
N VAL A 22 -16.71 2.16 -17.10
CA VAL A 22 -16.70 2.87 -15.80
C VAL A 22 -15.31 2.89 -15.19
N VAL A 23 -14.61 1.75 -15.16
CA VAL A 23 -13.27 1.66 -14.56
C VAL A 23 -12.25 2.48 -15.34
N VAL A 24 -12.29 2.40 -16.66
CA VAL A 24 -11.40 3.20 -17.52
C VAL A 24 -11.73 4.69 -17.38
N ALA A 25 -13.00 5.05 -17.31
CA ALA A 25 -13.42 6.44 -17.10
C ALA A 25 -12.98 6.97 -15.72
N LEU A 26 -13.12 6.18 -14.65
CA LEU A 26 -12.65 6.56 -13.32
C LEU A 26 -11.13 6.85 -13.30
N GLY A 27 -10.33 6.08 -14.05
CA GLY A 27 -8.89 6.33 -14.15
C GLY A 27 -8.52 7.52 -15.03
N LEU A 28 -9.18 7.68 -16.17
CA LEU A 28 -8.80 8.66 -17.19
C LEU A 28 -9.45 10.04 -17.00
N VAL A 29 -10.72 10.09 -16.59
CA VAL A 29 -11.47 11.37 -16.56
C VAL A 29 -10.88 12.38 -15.58
N PRO A 30 -10.61 12.04 -14.30
CA PRO A 30 -9.99 12.99 -13.37
C PRO A 30 -8.63 13.49 -13.88
N LEU A 31 -7.80 12.57 -14.40
CA LEU A 31 -6.49 12.90 -14.93
C LEU A 31 -6.57 13.82 -16.14
N THR A 32 -7.39 13.48 -17.13
CA THR A 32 -7.50 14.28 -18.37
C THR A 32 -8.08 15.66 -18.09
N LEU A 33 -9.11 15.76 -17.24
CA LEU A 33 -9.70 17.05 -16.85
C LEU A 33 -8.69 17.92 -16.09
N ALA A 34 -7.89 17.33 -15.20
CA ALA A 34 -6.83 18.04 -14.48
C ALA A 34 -5.75 18.54 -15.43
N LEU A 35 -5.24 17.69 -16.34
CA LEU A 35 -4.23 18.05 -17.31
C LEU A 35 -4.72 19.14 -18.29
N VAL A 36 -5.94 19.01 -18.81
CA VAL A 36 -6.56 20.02 -19.69
C VAL A 36 -6.70 21.35 -18.95
N ARG A 37 -7.14 21.32 -17.68
CA ARG A 37 -7.29 22.52 -16.87
C ARG A 37 -5.96 23.19 -16.60
N LEU A 38 -4.95 22.42 -16.17
CA LEU A 38 -3.62 22.96 -15.89
C LEU A 38 -2.97 23.53 -17.16
N TRP A 39 -3.12 22.84 -18.30
CA TRP A 39 -2.71 23.35 -19.60
C TRP A 39 -3.42 24.67 -19.95
N ALA A 40 -4.75 24.75 -19.79
CA ALA A 40 -5.50 25.98 -20.08
C ALA A 40 -5.08 27.18 -19.21
N VAL A 41 -4.64 26.93 -17.96
CA VAL A 41 -4.18 27.98 -17.04
C VAL A 41 -2.73 28.40 -17.33
N THR A 42 -1.86 27.43 -17.60
CA THR A 42 -0.41 27.67 -17.74
C THR A 42 0.01 27.99 -19.18
N GLY A 43 -0.80 27.62 -20.17
CA GLY A 43 -0.45 27.67 -21.59
C GLY A 43 0.62 26.64 -22.03
N ILE A 44 1.10 25.79 -21.11
CA ILE A 44 2.19 24.83 -21.33
C ILE A 44 1.58 23.42 -21.37
N THR A 45 1.93 22.65 -22.40
CA THR A 45 1.47 21.27 -22.52
C THR A 45 2.11 20.36 -21.45
N PRO A 46 1.45 19.22 -21.07
CA PRO A 46 2.05 18.27 -20.12
C PRO A 46 3.43 17.74 -20.56
N VAL A 47 3.69 17.66 -21.87
CA VAL A 47 4.98 17.21 -22.40
C VAL A 47 6.06 18.28 -22.20
N GLU A 48 5.75 19.54 -22.48
CA GLU A 48 6.65 20.66 -22.20
C GLU A 48 6.91 20.81 -20.71
N ALA A 49 5.88 20.59 -19.87
CA ALA A 49 5.99 20.66 -18.42
C ALA A 49 6.99 19.65 -17.83
N LEU A 50 7.22 18.50 -18.48
CA LEU A 50 8.28 17.55 -18.10
C LEU A 50 9.67 18.19 -18.11
N PHE A 51 9.91 19.08 -19.06
CA PHE A 51 11.21 19.75 -19.21
C PHE A 51 11.35 21.00 -18.33
N THR A 52 10.27 21.47 -17.73
CA THR A 52 10.29 22.63 -16.83
C THR A 52 10.39 22.27 -15.34
N VAL A 53 10.38 20.97 -14.99
CA VAL A 53 10.45 20.51 -13.60
C VAL A 53 11.70 21.02 -12.86
N HIS A 54 12.83 21.16 -13.56
CA HIS A 54 14.08 21.66 -12.99
C HIS A 54 14.04 23.16 -12.63
N GLN A 55 13.06 23.89 -13.16
CA GLN A 55 12.83 25.31 -12.88
C GLN A 55 11.91 25.52 -11.67
N GLN A 56 11.23 24.46 -11.21
CA GLN A 56 10.32 24.56 -10.09
C GLN A 56 11.11 24.60 -8.77
N PRO A 57 10.80 25.53 -7.85
CA PRO A 57 11.49 25.65 -6.57
C PRO A 57 11.44 24.34 -5.78
N GLY A 58 12.59 23.87 -5.31
CA GLY A 58 12.71 22.65 -4.49
C GLY A 58 12.48 21.32 -5.23
N ALA A 59 12.03 21.32 -6.50
CA ALA A 59 11.66 20.08 -7.20
C ALA A 59 12.84 19.13 -7.43
N MET A 60 14.01 19.65 -7.79
CA MET A 60 15.20 18.81 -8.01
C MET A 60 15.79 18.27 -6.70
N GLU A 61 15.70 19.02 -5.61
CA GLU A 61 16.06 18.57 -4.27
C GLU A 61 15.11 17.48 -3.80
N ALA A 62 13.81 17.72 -3.92
CA ALA A 62 12.77 16.73 -3.62
C ALA A 62 12.92 15.46 -4.46
N LEU A 63 13.27 15.56 -5.74
CA LEU A 63 13.55 14.41 -6.61
C LEU A 63 14.74 13.60 -6.10
N ARG A 64 15.87 14.27 -5.82
CA ARG A 64 17.07 13.59 -5.29
C ARG A 64 16.78 12.90 -3.97
N PHE A 65 16.09 13.58 -3.06
CA PHE A 65 15.71 13.01 -1.78
C PHE A 65 14.78 11.81 -1.96
N SER A 66 13.73 11.90 -2.81
CA SER A 66 12.80 10.80 -3.10
C SER A 66 13.51 9.57 -3.68
N LEU A 67 14.41 9.78 -4.65
CA LEU A 67 15.14 8.67 -5.29
C LEU A 67 16.11 7.99 -4.32
N LEU A 68 16.89 8.77 -3.57
CA LEU A 68 17.85 8.23 -2.59
C LEU A 68 17.14 7.48 -1.47
N GLU A 69 16.05 8.04 -0.96
CA GLU A 69 15.25 7.43 0.09
C GLU A 69 14.59 6.13 -0.39
N ALA A 70 13.87 6.16 -1.52
CA ALA A 70 13.21 4.98 -2.07
C ALA A 70 14.22 3.87 -2.44
N LEU A 71 15.39 4.22 -2.97
CA LEU A 71 16.45 3.27 -3.27
C LEU A 71 17.05 2.66 -1.98
N ALA A 72 17.37 3.49 -0.99
CA ALA A 72 17.92 3.04 0.30
C ALA A 72 16.92 2.12 1.02
N SER A 73 15.64 2.53 1.06
CA SER A 73 14.55 1.73 1.64
C SER A 73 14.39 0.38 0.92
N THR A 74 14.48 0.37 -0.41
CA THR A 74 14.38 -0.85 -1.21
C THR A 74 15.57 -1.78 -0.94
N LEU A 75 16.78 -1.27 -0.99
CA LEU A 75 17.99 -2.08 -0.74
C LEU A 75 18.00 -2.68 0.68
N LEU A 76 17.62 -1.88 1.67
CA LEU A 76 17.54 -2.37 3.05
C LEU A 76 16.40 -3.37 3.25
N THR A 77 15.24 -3.15 2.59
CA THR A 77 14.14 -4.11 2.61
C THR A 77 14.53 -5.44 1.96
N VAL A 78 15.28 -5.42 0.87
CA VAL A 78 15.84 -6.64 0.25
C VAL A 78 16.85 -7.30 1.20
N ALA A 79 17.77 -6.54 1.78
CA ALA A 79 18.79 -7.06 2.66
C ALA A 79 18.24 -7.78 3.91
N VAL A 80 17.15 -7.27 4.49
CA VAL A 80 16.50 -7.87 5.67
C VAL A 80 15.39 -8.85 5.27
N GLY A 81 14.61 -8.52 4.26
CA GLY A 81 13.41 -9.27 3.86
C GLY A 81 13.72 -10.55 3.11
N LEU A 82 14.77 -10.59 2.30
CA LEU A 82 15.18 -11.81 1.58
C LEU A 82 15.61 -12.93 2.54
N PRO A 83 16.49 -12.71 3.52
CA PRO A 83 16.79 -13.72 4.55
C PRO A 83 15.57 -14.12 5.38
N LEU A 84 14.67 -13.15 5.67
CA LEU A 84 13.44 -13.43 6.40
C LEU A 84 12.50 -14.34 5.59
N ALA A 85 12.28 -14.04 4.31
CA ALA A 85 11.51 -14.86 3.39
C ALA A 85 12.10 -16.26 3.21
N TRP A 86 13.42 -16.33 3.12
CA TRP A 86 14.16 -17.59 3.08
C TRP A 86 13.89 -18.44 4.32
N ALA A 87 14.00 -17.83 5.51
CA ALA A 87 13.76 -18.54 6.77
C ALA A 87 12.31 -19.07 6.87
N PHE A 88 11.31 -18.27 6.46
CA PHE A 88 9.90 -18.70 6.46
C PHE A 88 9.61 -19.79 5.42
N GLY A 89 10.19 -19.71 4.24
CA GLY A 89 10.01 -20.70 3.18
C GLY A 89 10.69 -22.03 3.47
N ARG A 90 11.89 -21.99 4.06
CA ARG A 90 12.78 -23.16 4.20
C ARG A 90 12.51 -24.01 5.43
N TYR A 91 12.22 -23.39 6.60
CA TYR A 91 12.16 -24.08 7.88
C TYR A 91 10.74 -24.32 8.40
N ARG A 92 10.58 -25.33 9.25
CA ARG A 92 9.34 -25.61 10.00
C ARG A 92 9.29 -24.75 11.25
N TRP A 93 8.38 -23.78 11.32
CA TRP A 93 8.25 -22.88 12.46
C TRP A 93 7.14 -23.31 13.40
N ARG A 94 7.43 -23.31 14.70
CA ARG A 94 6.39 -23.38 15.72
C ARG A 94 5.53 -22.10 15.65
N ARG A 95 4.19 -22.27 15.67
CA ARG A 95 3.23 -21.16 15.57
C ARG A 95 3.39 -20.29 14.28
N LEU A 96 3.62 -20.93 13.17
CA LEU A 96 3.83 -20.26 11.86
C LEU A 96 2.69 -19.28 11.52
N ARG A 97 1.43 -19.64 11.80
CA ARG A 97 0.27 -18.77 11.54
C ARG A 97 0.37 -17.46 12.31
N LEU A 98 0.74 -17.50 13.60
CA LEU A 98 0.92 -16.30 14.42
C LEU A 98 2.08 -15.44 13.91
N LYS A 99 3.22 -16.06 13.58
CA LYS A 99 4.39 -15.32 13.05
C LYS A 99 4.06 -14.60 11.73
N ARG A 100 3.34 -15.27 10.83
CA ARG A 100 2.85 -14.65 9.59
C ARG A 100 1.87 -13.51 9.88
N ALA A 101 0.92 -13.71 10.79
CA ALA A 101 -0.01 -12.64 11.17
C ALA A 101 0.73 -11.40 11.70
N LEU A 102 1.72 -11.58 12.58
CA LEU A 102 2.55 -10.49 13.09
C LEU A 102 3.37 -9.81 11.99
N LEU A 103 3.89 -10.58 11.03
CA LEU A 103 4.63 -10.05 9.90
C LEU A 103 3.75 -9.19 8.97
N PHE A 104 2.46 -9.54 8.81
CA PHE A 104 1.53 -8.77 7.97
C PHE A 104 0.91 -7.57 8.67
N LEU A 105 1.08 -7.44 9.96
CA LEU A 105 0.51 -6.35 10.75
C LEU A 105 0.93 -4.96 10.23
N PRO A 106 2.20 -4.69 9.89
CA PRO A 106 2.62 -3.42 9.29
C PRO A 106 1.85 -3.05 8.03
N PHE A 107 1.65 -4.00 7.13
CA PHE A 107 0.97 -3.77 5.85
C PHE A 107 -0.51 -3.39 5.99
N VAL A 108 -1.15 -3.88 7.05
CA VAL A 108 -2.56 -3.61 7.35
C VAL A 108 -2.72 -2.33 8.18
N THR A 109 -1.65 -1.88 8.82
CA THR A 109 -1.69 -0.67 9.66
C THR A 109 -1.86 0.58 8.79
N PRO A 110 -2.82 1.46 9.09
CA PRO A 110 -2.96 2.73 8.39
C PRO A 110 -1.64 3.53 8.38
N PRO A 111 -1.21 4.11 7.24
CA PRO A 111 0.06 4.83 7.14
C PRO A 111 0.22 5.95 8.17
N ILE A 112 -0.86 6.65 8.50
CA ILE A 112 -0.83 7.72 9.52
C ILE A 112 -0.55 7.15 10.92
N VAL A 113 -1.07 5.97 11.27
CA VAL A 113 -0.82 5.30 12.56
C VAL A 113 0.65 4.91 12.66
N ALA A 114 1.21 4.36 11.57
CA ALA A 114 2.63 4.03 11.52
C ALA A 114 3.50 5.29 11.66
N ALA A 115 3.15 6.37 10.94
CA ALA A 115 3.87 7.64 11.00
C ALA A 115 3.94 8.20 12.43
N VAL A 116 2.80 8.31 13.12
CA VAL A 116 2.79 8.78 14.52
C VAL A 116 3.40 7.77 15.49
N GLY A 117 3.36 6.47 15.15
CA GLY A 117 4.03 5.41 15.92
C GLY A 117 5.55 5.53 15.88
N PHE A 118 6.12 5.75 14.71
CA PHE A 118 7.54 6.05 14.57
C PHE A 118 7.90 7.40 15.21
N LEU A 119 7.02 8.39 15.11
CA LEU A 119 7.20 9.65 15.82
C LEU A 119 7.25 9.44 17.35
N ALA A 120 6.35 8.62 17.91
CA ALA A 120 6.33 8.28 19.33
C ALA A 120 7.57 7.47 19.76
N LEU A 121 8.17 6.71 18.85
CA LEU A 121 9.35 5.89 19.10
C LEU A 121 10.65 6.71 19.00
N LEU A 122 10.79 7.53 17.96
CA LEU A 122 12.05 8.17 17.53
C LEU A 122 12.15 9.65 17.91
N SER A 123 11.06 10.30 18.33
CA SER A 123 11.10 11.72 18.76
C SER A 123 11.93 11.89 20.04
N PRO A 124 12.37 13.13 20.38
CA PRO A 124 13.08 13.42 21.62
C PRO A 124 12.35 12.96 22.88
N ASP A 125 11.02 12.82 22.80
CA ASP A 125 10.17 12.30 23.88
C ASP A 125 9.94 10.79 23.79
N GLY A 126 10.49 10.14 22.77
CA GLY A 126 10.28 8.73 22.46
C GLY A 126 11.06 7.76 23.36
N LEU A 127 10.71 6.47 23.20
CA LEU A 127 11.35 5.40 23.96
C LEU A 127 12.84 5.24 23.60
N VAL A 128 13.18 5.42 22.32
CA VAL A 128 14.56 5.26 21.79
C VAL A 128 15.47 6.37 22.29
N TYR A 129 14.97 7.60 22.40
CA TYR A 129 15.71 8.72 23.00
C TYR A 129 16.12 8.45 24.44
N ARG A 130 15.22 7.82 25.23
CA ARG A 130 15.48 7.50 26.65
C ARG A 130 16.64 6.52 26.87
N ILE A 131 16.92 5.66 25.90
CA ILE A 131 18.06 4.74 25.95
C ILE A 131 19.33 5.36 25.34
N GLY A 132 19.35 6.68 25.12
CA GLY A 132 20.49 7.43 24.61
C GLY A 132 20.66 7.40 23.08
N LEU A 133 19.69 6.88 22.34
CA LEU A 133 19.71 6.81 20.87
C LEU A 133 18.82 7.91 20.29
N ASP A 134 19.28 9.17 20.32
CA ASP A 134 18.65 10.24 19.58
C ASP A 134 19.01 10.10 18.09
N MET A 135 18.05 9.64 17.29
CA MET A 135 18.22 9.46 15.85
C MET A 135 17.82 10.71 15.06
N ARG A 136 17.13 11.67 15.65
CA ARG A 136 16.60 12.87 14.98
C ARG A 136 17.31 14.17 15.36
N GLY A 137 17.95 14.21 16.53
CA GLY A 137 18.62 15.41 17.04
C GLY A 137 19.98 15.62 16.39
N GLU A 138 20.40 16.90 16.30
CA GLU A 138 21.72 17.28 15.78
C GLU A 138 22.88 16.69 16.61
N THR A 139 22.65 16.44 17.89
CA THR A 139 23.62 15.87 18.83
C THR A 139 23.57 14.34 18.91
N GLY A 140 22.56 13.71 18.30
CA GLY A 140 22.39 12.26 18.28
C GLY A 140 23.44 11.54 17.42
N VAL A 141 23.41 10.20 17.45
CA VAL A 141 24.36 9.37 16.70
C VAL A 141 24.32 9.69 15.21
N VAL A 142 23.12 9.86 14.66
CA VAL A 142 22.93 10.18 13.23
C VAL A 142 23.32 11.63 12.94
N GLY A 143 22.98 12.57 13.84
CA GLY A 143 23.35 13.98 13.69
C GLY A 143 24.86 14.20 13.71
N ARG A 144 25.59 13.48 14.57
CA ARG A 144 27.07 13.53 14.58
C ARG A 144 27.70 13.04 13.28
N PHE A 145 27.13 11.99 12.69
CA PHE A 145 27.57 11.49 11.39
C PHE A 145 27.29 12.52 10.27
N ALA A 146 26.19 13.20 10.33
CA ALA A 146 25.81 14.21 9.35
C ALA A 146 26.64 15.48 9.44
N ASN A 147 26.88 15.96 10.65
CA ASN A 147 27.77 17.13 10.85
C ASN A 147 29.17 16.87 10.28
N ALA A 148 29.61 15.59 10.27
CA ALA A 148 30.85 15.21 9.63
C ALA A 148 30.76 15.14 8.08
N THR A 149 29.56 14.97 7.50
CA THR A 149 29.35 14.82 6.06
C THR A 149 28.67 16.04 5.41
N GLY A 150 28.25 17.04 6.19
CA GLY A 150 27.54 18.23 5.71
C GLY A 150 26.11 17.94 5.25
N TRP A 151 25.52 16.81 5.64
CA TRP A 151 24.17 16.42 5.25
C TRP A 151 23.13 17.04 6.19
N GLU A 152 22.20 17.79 5.63
CA GLU A 152 21.10 18.38 6.39
C GLU A 152 20.04 17.33 6.78
N HIS A 153 19.56 17.40 8.02
CA HIS A 153 18.48 16.56 8.56
C HIS A 153 18.59 15.02 8.32
N PRO A 154 19.74 14.39 8.56
CA PRO A 154 19.93 12.94 8.30
C PRO A 154 19.05 12.05 9.18
N GLY A 155 18.65 12.52 10.36
CA GLY A 155 17.74 11.83 11.25
C GLY A 155 16.36 11.62 10.61
N HIS A 156 15.88 12.58 9.82
CA HIS A 156 14.65 12.46 9.04
C HIS A 156 14.76 11.37 7.96
N PHE A 157 15.87 11.35 7.23
CA PHE A 157 16.13 10.32 6.23
C PHE A 157 16.17 8.93 6.83
N VAL A 158 16.92 8.73 7.91
CA VAL A 158 17.02 7.41 8.58
C VAL A 158 15.67 6.97 9.14
N ALA A 159 14.92 7.87 9.79
CA ALA A 159 13.59 7.55 10.31
C ALA A 159 12.64 7.11 9.20
N LEU A 160 12.68 7.80 8.06
CA LEU A 160 11.84 7.50 6.91
C LEU A 160 12.22 6.16 6.26
N VAL A 161 13.52 5.91 6.04
CA VAL A 161 14.02 4.62 5.52
C VAL A 161 13.63 3.46 6.42
N VAL A 162 13.79 3.58 7.73
CA VAL A 162 13.40 2.53 8.69
C VAL A 162 11.89 2.30 8.67
N ALA A 163 11.08 3.35 8.58
CA ALA A 163 9.62 3.23 8.49
C ALA A 163 9.18 2.55 7.17
N HIS A 164 9.80 2.87 6.05
CA HIS A 164 9.51 2.21 4.78
C HIS A 164 9.94 0.75 4.76
N VAL A 165 11.10 0.41 5.32
CA VAL A 165 11.53 -0.98 5.51
C VAL A 165 10.50 -1.74 6.35
N TRP A 166 10.07 -1.15 7.46
CA TRP A 166 9.04 -1.72 8.34
C TRP A 166 7.75 -2.05 7.58
N PHE A 167 7.27 -1.13 6.73
CA PHE A 167 6.07 -1.32 5.92
C PHE A 167 6.25 -2.41 4.85
N ASN A 168 7.36 -2.36 4.12
CA ASN A 168 7.57 -3.16 2.93
C ASN A 168 8.15 -4.56 3.20
N LEU A 169 8.59 -4.83 4.44
CA LEU A 169 9.17 -6.13 4.80
C LEU A 169 8.19 -7.28 4.58
N SER A 170 6.90 -7.06 4.90
CA SER A 170 5.83 -8.02 4.68
C SER A 170 5.61 -8.31 3.19
N LEU A 171 5.74 -7.31 2.34
CA LEU A 171 5.61 -7.43 0.89
C LEU A 171 6.73 -8.32 0.33
N MET A 172 8.00 -8.07 0.74
CA MET A 172 9.14 -8.90 0.34
C MET A 172 8.92 -10.37 0.69
N VAL A 173 8.51 -10.66 1.92
CA VAL A 173 8.23 -12.05 2.34
C VAL A 173 7.08 -12.64 1.54
N ARG A 174 6.03 -11.89 1.28
CA ARG A 174 4.85 -12.37 0.53
C ARG A 174 5.18 -12.84 -0.90
N PHE A 175 6.08 -12.14 -1.60
CA PHE A 175 6.49 -12.52 -2.95
C PHE A 175 7.54 -13.63 -2.97
N VAL A 176 8.47 -13.61 -2.04
CA VAL A 176 9.66 -14.47 -2.07
C VAL A 176 9.45 -15.80 -1.33
N GLU A 177 8.75 -15.79 -0.18
CA GLU A 177 8.52 -17.03 0.61
C GLU A 177 7.91 -18.17 -0.20
N PRO A 178 6.85 -17.96 -1.04
CA PRO A 178 6.25 -19.05 -1.81
C PRO A 178 7.24 -19.71 -2.78
N VAL A 179 8.12 -18.93 -3.39
CA VAL A 179 9.14 -19.44 -4.32
C VAL A 179 10.20 -20.25 -3.57
N VAL A 180 10.68 -19.74 -2.43
CA VAL A 180 11.62 -20.48 -1.57
C VAL A 180 11.00 -21.77 -1.03
N ALA A 181 9.72 -21.76 -0.68
CA ALA A 181 9.02 -22.94 -0.19
C ALA A 181 8.85 -24.05 -1.25
N GLN A 182 8.92 -23.70 -2.53
CA GLN A 182 8.83 -24.63 -3.67
C GLN A 182 10.21 -25.12 -4.15
N LEU A 183 11.32 -24.56 -3.66
CA LEU A 183 12.67 -25.02 -3.98
C LEU A 183 12.87 -26.47 -3.55
N ASP A 184 13.17 -27.34 -4.51
CA ASP A 184 13.46 -28.75 -4.25
C ASP A 184 14.86 -28.92 -3.65
N PRO A 185 15.00 -29.54 -2.46
CA PRO A 185 16.28 -29.88 -1.89
C PRO A 185 17.15 -30.71 -2.83
N ALA A 186 16.56 -31.58 -3.65
CA ALA A 186 17.29 -32.40 -4.61
C ALA A 186 18.08 -31.57 -5.62
N TRP A 187 17.61 -30.38 -5.99
CA TRP A 187 18.38 -29.49 -6.88
C TRP A 187 19.64 -28.94 -6.21
N GLU A 188 19.58 -28.66 -4.92
CA GLU A 188 20.77 -28.22 -4.17
C GLU A 188 21.78 -29.36 -4.03
N GLU A 189 21.29 -30.59 -3.80
CA GLU A 189 22.13 -31.78 -3.72
C GLU A 189 22.77 -32.09 -5.07
N GLN A 190 22.00 -32.08 -6.15
CA GLN A 190 22.52 -32.28 -7.50
C GLN A 190 23.53 -31.19 -7.89
N LEU A 191 23.26 -29.93 -7.58
CA LEU A 191 24.17 -28.84 -7.86
C LEU A 191 25.47 -28.97 -7.03
N ALA A 192 25.39 -29.48 -5.79
CA ALA A 192 26.55 -29.70 -4.93
C ALA A 192 27.51 -30.75 -5.49
N LEU A 193 27.04 -31.68 -6.34
CA LEU A 193 27.86 -32.65 -7.04
C LEU A 193 28.64 -32.05 -8.20
N LEU A 194 28.24 -30.87 -8.71
CA LEU A 194 28.90 -30.18 -9.79
C LEU A 194 29.94 -29.19 -9.27
N PRO A 195 31.05 -28.95 -10.01
CA PRO A 195 32.05 -27.96 -9.62
C PRO A 195 31.46 -26.55 -9.35
N ALA A 196 30.42 -26.18 -10.11
CA ALA A 196 29.73 -24.91 -9.97
C ALA A 196 28.95 -24.76 -8.64
N GLY A 197 28.59 -25.86 -7.97
CA GLY A 197 27.78 -25.85 -6.75
C GLY A 197 28.54 -26.19 -5.47
N GLN A 198 29.82 -26.51 -5.55
CA GLN A 198 30.63 -26.84 -4.38
C GLN A 198 30.77 -25.66 -3.41
N ASN A 199 30.79 -24.42 -3.92
CA ASN A 199 30.85 -23.21 -3.13
C ASN A 199 29.46 -22.64 -2.87
N GLY A 200 29.24 -22.01 -1.70
CA GLY A 200 27.99 -21.32 -1.36
C GLY A 200 27.61 -20.25 -2.40
N TRP A 201 28.56 -19.48 -2.92
CA TRP A 201 28.37 -18.50 -3.96
C TRP A 201 27.93 -19.13 -5.29
N GLY A 202 28.47 -20.29 -5.64
CA GLY A 202 28.05 -21.05 -6.81
C GLY A 202 26.57 -21.45 -6.75
N ARG A 203 26.08 -21.90 -5.58
CA ARG A 203 24.66 -22.21 -5.36
C ARG A 203 23.79 -20.98 -5.48
N VAL A 204 24.24 -19.84 -4.92
CA VAL A 204 23.52 -18.55 -5.07
C VAL A 204 23.39 -18.19 -6.55
N ARG A 205 24.49 -18.21 -7.29
CA ARG A 205 24.53 -17.75 -8.70
C ARG A 205 23.77 -18.67 -9.65
N HIS A 206 23.87 -20.00 -9.48
CA HIS A 206 23.37 -20.96 -10.46
C HIS A 206 21.99 -21.55 -10.11
N LEU A 207 21.54 -21.45 -8.85
CA LEU A 207 20.24 -21.96 -8.44
C LEU A 207 19.36 -20.88 -7.81
N TRP A 208 19.82 -20.24 -6.74
CA TRP A 208 18.94 -19.39 -5.96
C TRP A 208 18.63 -18.08 -6.68
N MET A 209 19.62 -17.44 -7.28
CA MET A 209 19.44 -16.17 -8.01
C MET A 209 18.52 -16.32 -9.23
N PRO A 210 18.65 -17.34 -10.10
CA PRO A 210 17.71 -17.56 -11.21
C PRO A 210 16.27 -17.85 -10.76
N VAL A 211 16.07 -18.58 -9.65
CA VAL A 211 14.73 -18.99 -9.18
C VAL A 211 14.09 -17.93 -8.29
N VAL A 212 14.83 -17.41 -7.31
CA VAL A 212 14.31 -16.45 -6.31
C VAL A 212 14.44 -15.00 -6.80
N GLY A 213 15.40 -14.72 -7.69
CA GLY A 213 15.67 -13.37 -8.19
C GLY A 213 14.46 -12.66 -8.81
N PRO A 214 13.69 -13.28 -9.72
CA PRO A 214 12.51 -12.65 -10.31
C PRO A 214 11.48 -12.22 -9.26
N ALA A 215 11.21 -13.06 -8.24
CA ALA A 215 10.31 -12.71 -7.15
C ALA A 215 10.85 -11.56 -6.30
N THR A 216 12.17 -11.57 -6.05
CA THR A 216 12.85 -10.49 -5.31
C THR A 216 12.78 -9.18 -6.09
N LEU A 217 12.97 -9.20 -7.41
CA LEU A 217 12.88 -8.00 -8.26
C LEU A 217 11.45 -7.44 -8.30
N VAL A 218 10.43 -8.28 -8.37
CA VAL A 218 9.03 -7.85 -8.26
C VAL A 218 8.80 -7.15 -6.92
N ALA A 219 9.18 -7.79 -5.82
CA ALA A 219 9.01 -7.22 -4.48
C ALA A 219 9.81 -5.92 -4.30
N ALA A 220 11.05 -5.85 -4.81
CA ALA A 220 11.89 -4.66 -4.78
C ALA A 220 11.28 -3.50 -5.58
N THR A 221 10.72 -3.77 -6.77
CA THR A 221 10.06 -2.75 -7.58
C THR A 221 8.82 -2.18 -6.89
N TYR A 222 7.99 -3.03 -6.27
CA TYR A 222 6.85 -2.56 -5.48
C TYR A 222 7.28 -1.83 -4.20
N THR A 223 8.36 -2.27 -3.55
CA THR A 223 8.94 -1.56 -2.39
C THR A 223 9.38 -0.16 -2.78
N PHE A 224 10.13 -0.02 -3.88
CA PHE A 224 10.53 1.27 -4.42
C PHE A 224 9.31 2.15 -4.72
N PHE A 225 8.30 1.58 -5.39
CA PHE A 225 7.06 2.26 -5.72
C PHE A 225 6.36 2.83 -4.48
N PHE A 226 6.12 2.01 -3.45
CA PHE A 226 5.44 2.46 -2.23
C PHE A 226 6.26 3.44 -1.40
N SER A 227 7.58 3.31 -1.39
CA SER A 227 8.45 4.28 -0.72
C SER A 227 8.44 5.63 -1.44
N PHE A 228 8.55 5.62 -2.78
CA PHE A 228 8.59 6.82 -3.60
C PHE A 228 7.28 7.63 -3.57
N THR A 229 6.13 6.97 -3.39
CA THR A 229 4.79 7.59 -3.33
C THR A 229 4.27 7.80 -1.92
N SER A 230 5.12 7.67 -0.91
CA SER A 230 4.70 7.80 0.47
C SER A 230 4.47 9.27 0.86
N PHE A 231 3.25 9.61 1.25
CA PHE A 231 2.88 10.94 1.72
C PHE A 231 2.83 11.03 3.26
N ALA A 232 2.05 10.15 3.90
CA ALA A 232 1.82 10.20 5.34
C ALA A 232 3.09 10.07 6.17
N LEU A 233 3.99 9.13 5.79
CA LEU A 233 5.25 8.93 6.51
C LEU A 233 6.18 10.13 6.33
N VAL A 234 6.29 10.66 5.10
CA VAL A 234 7.14 11.82 4.81
C VAL A 234 6.68 13.05 5.58
N LYS A 235 5.39 13.37 5.53
CA LYS A 235 4.78 14.51 6.23
C LYS A 235 5.16 14.54 7.72
N TRP A 236 5.18 13.37 8.37
CA TRP A 236 5.38 13.28 9.82
C TRP A 236 6.81 12.97 10.25
N LEU A 237 7.56 12.19 9.48
CA LEU A 237 8.91 11.76 9.85
C LEU A 237 10.00 12.65 9.26
N ALA A 238 9.73 13.32 8.14
CA ALA A 238 10.68 14.18 7.45
C ALA A 238 10.11 15.58 7.13
N PRO A 239 9.58 16.33 8.12
CA PRO A 239 8.87 17.59 7.88
C PRO A 239 9.74 18.70 7.29
N SER A 240 11.08 18.62 7.39
CA SER A 240 12.02 19.57 6.82
C SER A 240 12.63 19.10 5.50
N SER A 241 12.22 17.96 4.98
CA SER A 241 12.77 17.35 3.77
C SER A 241 11.64 16.94 2.85
N ASN A 242 11.50 17.62 1.72
CA ASN A 242 10.43 17.34 0.78
C ASN A 242 10.78 16.17 -0.15
N THR A 243 9.82 15.25 -0.34
CA THR A 243 9.77 14.35 -1.48
C THR A 243 8.93 14.99 -2.59
N LEU A 244 9.00 14.45 -3.81
CA LEU A 244 8.11 14.92 -4.89
C LEU A 244 6.63 14.80 -4.49
N GLU A 245 6.27 13.74 -3.78
CA GLU A 245 4.90 13.49 -3.29
C GLU A 245 4.47 14.52 -2.24
N SER A 246 5.32 14.82 -1.24
CA SER A 246 4.99 15.82 -0.21
C SER A 246 4.97 17.23 -0.79
N LEU A 247 5.91 17.56 -1.66
CA LEU A 247 5.95 18.85 -2.36
C LEU A 247 4.68 19.05 -3.21
N LEU A 248 4.26 18.00 -3.93
CA LEU A 248 3.02 18.02 -4.71
C LEU A 248 1.78 18.19 -3.81
N GLY A 249 1.76 17.54 -2.65
CA GLY A 249 0.69 17.66 -1.66
C GLY A 249 0.63 19.05 -1.03
N GLU A 250 1.77 19.64 -0.71
CA GLU A 250 1.85 21.00 -0.15
C GLU A 250 1.42 22.06 -1.16
N VAL A 251 2.02 22.03 -2.36
CA VAL A 251 1.72 22.98 -3.43
C VAL A 251 0.28 22.84 -3.88
N GLY A 252 -0.20 21.61 -4.06
CA GLY A 252 -1.57 21.32 -4.49
C GLY A 252 -2.63 21.57 -3.41
N GLY A 253 -2.34 21.21 -2.16
CA GLY A 253 -3.24 21.39 -1.01
C GLY A 253 -3.37 22.85 -0.56
N GLY A 254 -2.27 23.60 -0.61
CA GLY A 254 -2.25 25.03 -0.26
C GLY A 254 -2.94 25.95 -1.28
N ALA A 255 -3.09 25.49 -2.51
CA ALA A 255 -3.65 26.29 -3.60
C ALA A 255 -5.18 26.50 -3.52
N GLY A 256 -5.91 25.70 -2.74
CA GLY A 256 -7.37 25.81 -2.59
C GLY A 256 -8.14 25.86 -3.92
N ILE A 257 -9.49 25.83 -3.84
CA ILE A 257 -10.34 25.82 -5.03
C ILE A 257 -10.34 27.16 -5.77
N ALA A 258 -10.11 28.25 -5.06
CA ALA A 258 -10.29 29.61 -5.57
C ALA A 258 -9.00 30.28 -6.10
N GLY A 259 -7.82 29.76 -5.79
CA GLY A 259 -6.58 30.51 -5.91
C GLY A 259 -5.44 29.86 -6.68
N TYR A 260 -5.71 28.99 -7.68
CA TYR A 260 -4.61 28.54 -8.54
C TYR A 260 -4.00 29.69 -9.31
N GLN A 261 -2.89 30.21 -8.77
CA GLN A 261 -2.00 31.11 -9.51
C GLN A 261 -1.32 30.30 -10.63
N VAL A 262 -0.90 30.99 -11.70
CA VAL A 262 -0.24 30.35 -12.85
C VAL A 262 1.01 29.59 -12.41
N GLU A 263 1.82 30.17 -11.54
CA GLU A 263 3.05 29.59 -11.00
C GLU A 263 2.77 28.27 -10.23
N THR A 264 1.78 28.29 -9.34
CA THR A 264 1.36 27.09 -8.59
C THR A 264 0.83 26.00 -9.52
N SER A 265 0.04 26.39 -10.53
CA SER A 265 -0.49 25.45 -11.52
C SER A 265 0.62 24.84 -12.37
N LEU A 266 1.64 25.63 -12.72
CA LEU A 266 2.81 25.16 -13.47
C LEU A 266 3.63 24.19 -12.62
N ALA A 267 3.89 24.50 -11.35
CA ALA A 267 4.58 23.61 -10.43
C ALA A 267 3.86 22.26 -10.28
N VAL A 268 2.53 22.28 -10.04
CA VAL A 268 1.72 21.07 -9.96
C VAL A 268 1.79 20.26 -11.26
N LEU A 269 1.64 20.91 -12.42
CA LEU A 269 1.68 20.26 -13.71
C LEU A 269 3.05 19.60 -13.96
N SER A 270 4.14 20.34 -13.73
CA SER A 270 5.50 19.86 -13.98
C SER A 270 5.87 18.69 -13.06
N ILE A 271 5.63 18.83 -11.75
CA ILE A 271 5.97 17.79 -10.77
C ILE A 271 5.08 16.55 -10.98
N ALA A 272 3.76 16.72 -11.17
CA ALA A 272 2.84 15.60 -11.35
C ALA A 272 3.14 14.81 -12.63
N THR A 273 3.36 15.47 -13.77
CA THR A 273 3.67 14.79 -15.03
C THR A 273 5.02 14.06 -14.97
N PHE A 274 6.02 14.66 -14.34
CA PHE A 274 7.32 14.04 -14.17
C PHE A 274 7.27 12.83 -13.23
N GLN A 275 6.59 12.96 -12.10
CA GLN A 275 6.36 11.85 -11.16
C GLN A 275 5.59 10.72 -11.83
N MET A 276 4.52 11.04 -12.57
CA MET A 276 3.73 10.05 -13.31
C MET A 276 4.59 9.28 -14.33
N LEU A 277 5.52 9.95 -15.01
CA LEU A 277 6.47 9.28 -15.93
C LEU A 277 7.35 8.25 -15.20
N ILE A 278 7.94 8.63 -14.06
CA ILE A 278 8.74 7.71 -13.24
C ILE A 278 7.89 6.50 -12.82
N MET A 279 6.66 6.75 -12.33
CA MET A 279 5.76 5.70 -11.87
C MET A 279 5.33 4.76 -13.00
N LEU A 280 5.08 5.30 -14.20
CA LEU A 280 4.75 4.50 -15.37
C LEU A 280 5.92 3.58 -15.76
N VAL A 281 7.16 4.08 -15.75
CA VAL A 281 8.35 3.28 -16.00
C VAL A 281 8.47 2.15 -14.96
N MET A 282 8.28 2.46 -13.68
CA MET A 282 8.31 1.45 -12.60
C MET A 282 7.21 0.41 -12.76
N LEU A 283 5.99 0.80 -13.14
CA LEU A 283 4.89 -0.13 -13.40
C LEU A 283 5.19 -1.08 -14.57
N ILE A 284 5.79 -0.57 -15.65
CA ILE A 284 6.21 -1.39 -16.80
C ILE A 284 7.30 -2.38 -16.36
N MET A 285 8.26 -1.96 -15.55
CA MET A 285 9.29 -2.84 -15.00
C MET A 285 8.69 -3.91 -14.09
N ALA A 286 7.79 -3.54 -13.19
CA ALA A 286 7.07 -4.48 -12.33
C ALA A 286 6.33 -5.54 -13.14
N GLY A 287 5.59 -5.12 -14.18
CA GLY A 287 4.87 -6.04 -15.06
C GLY A 287 5.78 -7.00 -15.84
N ARG A 288 6.99 -6.58 -16.22
CA ARG A 288 7.98 -7.47 -16.85
C ARG A 288 8.51 -8.51 -15.86
N PHE A 289 8.89 -8.10 -14.67
CA PHE A 289 9.40 -9.01 -13.64
C PHE A 289 8.31 -9.96 -13.14
N GLU A 290 7.07 -9.51 -13.02
CA GLU A 290 5.92 -10.34 -12.64
C GLU A 290 5.66 -11.47 -13.65
N ARG A 291 5.81 -11.20 -14.97
CA ARG A 291 5.70 -12.24 -16.00
C ARG A 291 6.80 -13.29 -15.86
N GLN A 292 8.03 -12.89 -15.60
CA GLN A 292 9.13 -13.83 -15.34
C GLN A 292 8.88 -14.65 -14.07
N HIS A 293 8.40 -14.02 -13.01
CA HIS A 293 8.05 -14.68 -11.75
C HIS A 293 6.92 -15.71 -11.93
N SER A 294 5.85 -15.37 -12.67
CA SER A 294 4.74 -16.28 -12.93
C SER A 294 5.15 -17.52 -13.73
N GLN A 295 6.10 -17.38 -14.65
CA GLN A 295 6.67 -18.51 -15.40
C GLN A 295 7.41 -19.47 -14.47
N VAL A 296 8.21 -18.96 -13.52
CA VAL A 296 8.92 -19.78 -12.53
C VAL A 296 7.92 -20.53 -11.64
N LEU A 297 6.87 -19.88 -11.16
CA LEU A 297 5.85 -20.53 -10.33
C LEU A 297 5.06 -21.59 -11.08
N SER A 298 4.73 -21.39 -12.35
CA SER A 298 3.95 -22.36 -13.15
C SER A 298 4.71 -23.66 -13.40
N MET A 299 6.03 -23.61 -13.53
CA MET A 299 6.87 -24.80 -13.70
C MET A 299 6.93 -25.70 -12.46
N HIS A 300 6.57 -25.18 -11.28
CA HIS A 300 6.77 -25.86 -9.99
C HIS A 300 5.47 -26.26 -9.30
N HIS A 301 4.30 -26.08 -9.94
CA HIS A 301 3.00 -26.32 -9.30
C HIS A 301 2.73 -27.79 -8.93
N GLU A 302 3.39 -28.74 -9.60
CA GLU A 302 3.24 -30.18 -9.30
C GLU A 302 3.99 -30.64 -8.02
N MET A 303 4.82 -29.77 -7.42
CA MET A 303 5.71 -30.11 -6.32
C MET A 303 5.29 -29.55 -4.95
N ALA A 304 4.11 -28.98 -4.82
CA ALA A 304 3.65 -28.17 -3.66
C ALA A 304 3.54 -28.92 -2.31
N ASN A 305 3.70 -30.23 -2.26
CA ASN A 305 3.53 -31.04 -1.04
C ASN A 305 4.86 -31.56 -0.42
N ARG A 306 6.00 -30.94 -0.75
CA ARG A 306 7.28 -31.44 -0.23
C ARG A 306 7.56 -30.99 1.20
N GLU A 307 8.24 -31.87 1.92
CA GLU A 307 8.61 -31.66 3.31
C GLU A 307 9.60 -30.50 3.47
N LYS A 308 9.22 -29.51 4.26
CA LYS A 308 10.15 -28.44 4.68
C LYS A 308 11.33 -29.02 5.44
N HIS A 309 12.49 -28.39 5.34
CA HIS A 309 13.66 -28.72 6.15
C HIS A 309 13.29 -28.66 7.64
N GLY A 310 14.07 -29.33 8.49
CA GLY A 310 13.85 -29.45 9.93
C GLY A 310 13.63 -28.13 10.69
N SER A 311 13.77 -28.15 12.00
CA SER A 311 13.66 -26.94 12.83
C SER A 311 14.77 -25.93 12.51
N PRO A 312 14.48 -24.61 12.57
CA PRO A 312 15.49 -23.58 12.35
C PRO A 312 16.59 -23.63 13.44
N SER A 313 17.80 -23.24 13.07
CA SER A 313 18.88 -23.05 14.05
C SER A 313 18.58 -21.90 15.01
N SER A 314 19.30 -21.82 16.13
CA SER A 314 19.15 -20.73 17.10
C SER A 314 19.34 -19.37 16.46
N GLY A 315 20.31 -19.19 15.53
CA GLY A 315 20.54 -17.93 14.84
C GLY A 315 19.33 -17.48 14.03
N TRP A 316 18.72 -18.37 13.23
CA TRP A 316 17.49 -18.07 12.50
C TRP A 316 16.31 -17.76 13.43
N THR A 317 16.23 -18.46 14.57
CA THR A 317 15.18 -18.23 15.56
C THR A 317 15.29 -16.85 16.17
N TRP A 318 16.51 -16.42 16.56
CA TRP A 318 16.77 -15.08 17.08
C TRP A 318 16.51 -14.00 16.04
N PHE A 319 16.96 -14.19 14.80
CA PHE A 319 16.76 -13.24 13.71
C PHE A 319 15.27 -13.02 13.43
N VAL A 320 14.50 -14.09 13.23
CA VAL A 320 13.06 -13.99 12.92
C VAL A 320 12.27 -13.40 14.10
N ASN A 321 12.51 -13.88 15.33
CA ASN A 321 11.79 -13.36 16.49
C ASN A 321 12.20 -11.91 16.80
N GLY A 322 13.47 -11.56 16.68
CA GLY A 322 13.96 -10.19 16.83
C GLY A 322 13.32 -9.23 15.82
N THR A 323 13.23 -9.64 14.55
CA THR A 323 12.54 -8.85 13.52
C THR A 323 11.07 -8.68 13.85
N LEU A 324 10.37 -9.73 14.30
CA LEU A 324 8.95 -9.63 14.69
C LEU A 324 8.74 -8.70 15.89
N VAL A 325 9.65 -8.70 16.87
CA VAL A 325 9.60 -7.74 17.99
C VAL A 325 9.81 -6.31 17.51
N LEU A 326 10.76 -6.07 16.61
CA LEU A 326 10.99 -4.74 16.03
C LEU A 326 9.78 -4.27 15.20
N LEU A 327 9.08 -5.17 14.52
CA LEU A 327 7.84 -4.84 13.80
C LEU A 327 6.70 -4.41 14.73
N LEU A 328 6.68 -4.87 15.97
CA LEU A 328 5.68 -4.44 16.95
C LEU A 328 6.05 -3.11 17.64
N ALA A 329 7.32 -2.71 17.62
CA ALA A 329 7.81 -1.57 18.41
C ALA A 329 7.06 -0.25 18.15
N PRO A 330 6.84 0.24 16.90
CA PRO A 330 6.12 1.49 16.68
C PRO A 330 4.65 1.40 17.09
N LEU A 331 4.00 0.23 16.94
CA LEU A 331 2.61 0.03 17.34
C LEU A 331 2.44 0.05 18.87
N VAL A 332 3.36 -0.62 19.56
CA VAL A 332 3.41 -0.57 21.04
C VAL A 332 3.72 0.86 21.52
N ALA A 333 4.60 1.57 20.82
CA ALA A 333 4.93 2.95 21.14
C ALA A 333 3.71 3.88 21.06
N VAL A 334 2.85 3.74 20.05
CA VAL A 334 1.58 4.49 19.94
C VAL A 334 0.71 4.23 21.16
N VAL A 335 0.49 2.94 21.47
CA VAL A 335 -0.35 2.55 22.61
C VAL A 335 0.20 3.11 23.92
N VAL A 336 1.50 2.94 24.18
CA VAL A 336 2.13 3.45 25.40
C VAL A 336 2.07 4.98 25.48
N ALA A 337 2.32 5.66 24.34
CA ALA A 337 2.29 7.13 24.28
C ALA A 337 0.88 7.70 24.49
N SER A 338 -0.18 6.96 24.17
CA SER A 338 -1.56 7.39 24.38
C SER A 338 -1.97 7.54 25.84
N PHE A 339 -1.26 6.85 26.74
CA PHE A 339 -1.49 6.94 28.19
C PHE A 339 -0.51 7.88 28.90
N ARG A 340 0.47 8.45 28.19
CA ARG A 340 1.60 9.16 28.76
C ARG A 340 1.52 10.65 28.44
N VAL A 341 1.40 11.47 29.47
CA VAL A 341 1.49 12.93 29.39
C VAL A 341 2.83 13.39 29.95
N ARG A 342 3.48 14.31 29.28
CA ARG A 342 4.70 14.94 29.69
C ARG A 342 4.40 16.41 29.98
N THR A 343 4.56 16.81 31.25
CA THR A 343 4.38 18.19 31.70
C THR A 343 5.72 18.75 32.15
N GLN A 344 5.93 20.03 31.89
CA GLN A 344 7.11 20.75 32.38
C GLN A 344 6.76 21.30 33.76
N SER A 345 7.47 20.86 34.80
CA SER A 345 7.36 21.39 36.14
C SER A 345 8.59 22.24 36.48
N ALA A 346 8.52 23.06 37.52
CA ALA A 346 9.68 23.84 38.02
C ALA A 346 10.88 22.96 38.38
N SER A 347 10.65 21.68 38.72
CA SER A 347 11.67 20.68 39.03
C SER A 347 12.18 19.90 37.83
N GLY A 348 11.73 20.24 36.58
CA GLY A 348 12.06 19.54 35.34
C GLY A 348 10.87 18.80 34.71
N PRO A 349 11.10 18.07 33.60
CA PRO A 349 10.04 17.36 32.89
C PRO A 349 9.52 16.17 33.72
N THR A 350 8.24 16.19 34.05
CA THR A 350 7.55 15.09 34.75
C THR A 350 6.71 14.27 33.76
N THR A 351 6.62 12.98 34.01
CA THR A 351 5.79 12.06 33.20
C THR A 351 4.65 11.54 34.09
N GLN A 352 3.43 11.72 33.64
CA GLN A 352 2.22 11.21 34.31
C GLN A 352 1.50 10.20 33.38
N TRP A 353 0.91 9.19 34.00
CA TRP A 353 0.08 8.20 33.32
C TRP A 353 -1.39 8.55 33.54
N THR A 354 -2.15 8.73 32.47
CA THR A 354 -3.53 9.20 32.53
C THR A 354 -4.35 8.68 31.32
N LEU A 355 -5.65 8.58 31.52
CA LEU A 355 -6.64 8.30 30.50
C LEU A 355 -7.21 9.58 29.86
N GLU A 356 -6.74 10.76 30.26
CA GLU A 356 -7.28 12.03 29.76
C GLU A 356 -7.15 12.19 28.26
N GLY A 357 -6.06 11.71 27.63
CA GLY A 357 -5.91 11.68 26.17
C GLY A 357 -7.01 10.86 25.48
N TRP A 358 -7.42 9.74 26.08
CA TRP A 358 -8.51 8.90 25.56
C TRP A 358 -9.87 9.57 25.72
N ARG A 359 -10.12 10.22 26.87
CA ARG A 359 -11.35 10.98 27.11
C ARG A 359 -11.51 12.11 26.09
N ARG A 360 -10.45 12.90 25.89
CA ARG A 360 -10.43 14.01 24.94
C ARG A 360 -10.55 13.51 23.48
N ALA A 361 -9.90 12.41 23.15
CA ALA A 361 -10.04 11.77 21.85
C ALA A 361 -11.50 11.35 21.56
N TRP A 362 -12.15 10.75 22.57
CA TRP A 362 -13.55 10.32 22.46
C TRP A 362 -14.50 11.51 22.28
N ASN A 363 -14.30 12.57 23.03
CA ASN A 363 -15.13 13.79 22.97
C ASN A 363 -14.87 14.62 21.71
N GLY A 364 -13.72 14.45 21.04
CA GLY A 364 -13.32 15.26 19.90
C GLY A 364 -12.72 16.62 20.28
N ASP A 365 -12.14 16.78 21.48
CA ASP A 365 -11.73 18.08 22.04
C ASP A 365 -10.72 18.84 21.14
N PHE A 366 -9.87 18.18 20.39
CA PHE A 366 -8.90 18.83 19.51
C PHE A 366 -9.19 18.64 18.02
N SER A 367 -10.35 18.08 17.69
CA SER A 367 -10.77 17.81 16.31
C SER A 367 -11.98 18.63 15.91
N THR A 368 -12.38 18.53 14.67
CA THR A 368 -13.56 19.21 14.12
C THR A 368 -14.86 18.43 14.36
N LEU A 369 -14.73 17.11 14.62
CA LEU A 369 -15.83 16.18 14.82
C LEU A 369 -15.63 15.33 16.08
N PRO A 370 -16.73 14.84 16.70
CA PRO A 370 -16.65 13.77 17.67
C PRO A 370 -16.05 12.49 17.07
N PHE A 371 -15.39 11.67 17.90
CA PHE A 371 -14.76 10.42 17.46
C PHE A 371 -15.73 9.49 16.72
N MET A 372 -16.94 9.30 17.24
CA MET A 372 -17.91 8.37 16.66
C MET A 372 -18.34 8.77 15.25
N ASP A 373 -18.46 10.07 14.96
CA ASP A 373 -18.82 10.58 13.63
C ASP A 373 -17.69 10.29 12.63
N ALA A 374 -16.44 10.50 13.03
CA ALA A 374 -15.28 10.17 12.19
C ALA A 374 -15.15 8.65 11.94
N VAL A 375 -15.48 7.80 12.93
CA VAL A 375 -15.58 6.34 12.75
C VAL A 375 -16.66 5.98 11.76
N MET A 376 -17.86 6.56 11.89
CA MET A 376 -18.98 6.26 10.98
C MET A 376 -18.66 6.72 9.55
N ASN A 377 -18.03 7.88 9.36
CA ASN A 377 -17.54 8.33 8.06
C ASN A 377 -16.55 7.33 7.45
N SER A 378 -15.53 6.92 8.23
CA SER A 378 -14.52 5.95 7.77
C SER A 378 -15.12 4.60 7.40
N LEU A 379 -16.03 4.07 8.22
CA LEU A 379 -16.72 2.80 7.94
C LEU A 379 -17.65 2.91 6.71
N THR A 380 -18.32 4.05 6.55
CA THR A 380 -19.16 4.32 5.38
C THR A 380 -18.32 4.36 4.11
N TYR A 381 -17.18 5.08 4.11
CA TYR A 381 -16.27 5.11 2.97
C TYR A 381 -15.72 3.72 2.64
N ALA A 382 -15.29 2.97 3.65
CA ALA A 382 -14.78 1.61 3.45
C ALA A 382 -15.87 0.66 2.92
N GLY A 383 -17.07 0.72 3.47
CA GLY A 383 -18.22 -0.07 3.03
C GLY A 383 -18.63 0.25 1.59
N MET A 384 -18.77 1.53 1.25
CA MET A 384 -19.11 1.96 -0.11
C MET A 384 -18.00 1.60 -1.12
N THR A 385 -16.73 1.79 -0.74
CA THR A 385 -15.60 1.36 -1.55
C THR A 385 -15.66 -0.13 -1.85
N LEU A 386 -15.94 -0.94 -0.85
CA LEU A 386 -16.08 -2.40 -1.01
C LEU A 386 -17.23 -2.76 -1.96
N ILE A 387 -18.42 -2.16 -1.74
CA ILE A 387 -19.63 -2.42 -2.53
C ILE A 387 -19.43 -2.05 -4.00
N VAL A 388 -18.62 -1.02 -4.30
CA VAL A 388 -18.35 -0.57 -5.67
C VAL A 388 -17.16 -1.32 -6.27
N ALA A 389 -16.03 -1.39 -5.57
CA ALA A 389 -14.79 -1.91 -6.14
C ALA A 389 -14.82 -3.42 -6.38
N LEU A 390 -15.49 -4.20 -5.51
CA LEU A 390 -15.50 -5.66 -5.65
C LEU A 390 -16.28 -6.13 -6.88
N PRO A 391 -17.53 -5.68 -7.15
CA PRO A 391 -18.25 -6.06 -8.36
C PRO A 391 -17.60 -5.52 -9.64
N LEU A 392 -17.11 -4.28 -9.64
CA LEU A 392 -16.42 -3.70 -10.79
C LEU A 392 -15.13 -4.48 -11.11
N GLY A 393 -14.33 -4.78 -10.10
CA GLY A 393 -13.09 -5.54 -10.25
C GLY A 393 -13.34 -6.97 -10.75
N TYR A 394 -14.38 -7.64 -10.26
CA TYR A 394 -14.82 -8.94 -10.77
C TYR A 394 -15.23 -8.86 -12.25
N ALA A 395 -16.05 -7.89 -12.62
CA ALA A 395 -16.53 -7.74 -13.99
C ALA A 395 -15.38 -7.48 -14.97
N VAL A 396 -14.44 -6.61 -14.61
CA VAL A 396 -13.23 -6.33 -15.42
C VAL A 396 -12.33 -7.57 -15.51
N ALA A 397 -12.08 -8.26 -14.39
CA ALA A 397 -11.28 -9.46 -14.36
C ALA A 397 -11.90 -10.57 -15.25
N SER A 398 -13.23 -10.74 -15.20
CA SER A 398 -13.95 -11.68 -16.08
C SER A 398 -13.81 -11.31 -17.55
N CYS A 399 -13.86 -10.00 -17.89
CA CYS A 399 -13.65 -9.51 -19.23
C CYS A 399 -12.23 -9.82 -19.73
N LEU A 400 -11.21 -9.56 -18.90
CA LEU A 400 -9.80 -9.85 -19.20
C LEU A 400 -9.56 -11.33 -19.49
N VAL A 401 -10.10 -12.20 -18.63
CA VAL A 401 -9.99 -13.66 -18.80
C VAL A 401 -10.67 -14.11 -20.09
N THR A 402 -11.89 -13.62 -20.35
CA THR A 402 -12.61 -13.95 -21.58
C THR A 402 -11.85 -13.52 -22.84
N LEU A 403 -11.26 -12.29 -22.85
CA LEU A 403 -10.44 -11.81 -23.96
C LEU A 403 -9.20 -12.69 -24.18
N ARG A 404 -8.55 -13.15 -23.10
CA ARG A 404 -7.40 -14.06 -23.16
C ARG A 404 -7.79 -15.41 -23.74
N GLN A 405 -8.92 -15.98 -23.29
CA GLN A 405 -9.47 -17.26 -23.79
C GLN A 405 -9.87 -17.19 -25.28
N GLN A 406 -10.38 -16.03 -25.73
CA GLN A 406 -10.67 -15.78 -27.14
C GLN A 406 -9.41 -15.59 -28.02
N GLY A 407 -8.21 -15.62 -27.44
CA GLY A 407 -6.96 -15.37 -28.16
C GLY A 407 -6.68 -13.88 -28.48
N ARG A 408 -7.52 -12.95 -28.00
CA ARG A 408 -7.41 -11.49 -28.22
C ARG A 408 -6.38 -10.87 -27.25
N LYS A 409 -5.14 -11.36 -27.31
CA LYS A 409 -4.06 -11.00 -26.36
C LYS A 409 -3.75 -9.51 -26.34
N THR A 410 -3.78 -8.84 -27.49
CA THR A 410 -3.52 -7.39 -27.59
C THR A 410 -4.61 -6.58 -26.86
N ALA A 411 -5.88 -6.90 -27.12
CA ALA A 411 -7.00 -6.22 -26.46
C ALA A 411 -6.98 -6.45 -24.94
N ALA A 412 -6.69 -7.67 -24.49
CA ALA A 412 -6.52 -7.98 -23.08
C ALA A 412 -5.35 -7.20 -22.46
N GLY A 413 -4.22 -7.07 -23.17
CA GLY A 413 -3.06 -6.32 -22.70
C GLY A 413 -3.33 -4.81 -22.57
N VAL A 414 -4.02 -4.23 -23.55
CA VAL A 414 -4.42 -2.81 -23.49
C VAL A 414 -5.39 -2.57 -22.33
N LEU A 415 -6.41 -3.42 -22.18
CA LEU A 415 -7.36 -3.29 -21.08
C LEU A 415 -6.67 -3.46 -19.72
N ASP A 416 -5.79 -4.43 -19.55
CA ASP A 416 -5.01 -4.64 -18.34
C ASP A 416 -4.17 -3.39 -18.00
N SER A 417 -3.49 -2.81 -18.99
CA SER A 417 -2.70 -1.58 -18.80
C SER A 417 -3.57 -0.39 -18.40
N LEU A 418 -4.72 -0.19 -19.04
CA LEU A 418 -5.64 0.91 -18.70
C LEU A 418 -6.21 0.77 -17.28
N CYS A 419 -6.54 -0.45 -16.86
CA CYS A 419 -7.04 -0.71 -15.51
C CYS A 419 -5.97 -0.56 -14.42
N MET A 420 -4.68 -0.67 -14.80
CA MET A 420 -3.54 -0.45 -13.89
C MET A 420 -3.07 1.02 -13.85
N LEU A 421 -3.61 1.89 -14.68
CA LEU A 421 -3.24 3.31 -14.74
C LEU A 421 -3.38 4.03 -13.38
N PRO A 422 -4.46 3.85 -12.59
CA PRO A 422 -4.55 4.47 -11.27
C PRO A 422 -3.41 4.05 -10.31
N LEU A 423 -2.81 2.88 -10.51
CA LEU A 423 -1.66 2.45 -9.73
C LEU A 423 -0.39 3.23 -10.09
N SER A 424 -0.28 3.77 -11.32
CA SER A 424 0.83 4.67 -11.70
C SER A 424 0.65 6.09 -11.16
N MET A 425 -0.49 6.38 -10.56
CA MET A 425 -0.77 7.64 -9.87
C MET A 425 -0.63 7.41 -8.38
N SER A 426 0.05 8.34 -7.70
CA SER A 426 0.07 8.31 -6.24
C SER A 426 -1.28 8.71 -5.64
N ALA A 427 -1.48 8.46 -4.35
CA ALA A 427 -2.70 8.87 -3.66
C ALA A 427 -2.92 10.40 -3.72
N VAL A 428 -1.85 11.18 -3.56
CA VAL A 428 -1.89 12.65 -3.69
C VAL A 428 -2.23 13.06 -5.12
N MET A 429 -1.63 12.43 -6.12
CA MET A 429 -1.96 12.72 -7.54
C MET A 429 -3.43 12.41 -7.86
N VAL A 430 -3.98 11.31 -7.35
CA VAL A 430 -5.41 11.00 -7.51
C VAL A 430 -6.28 12.07 -6.85
N GLY A 431 -5.95 12.48 -5.63
CA GLY A 431 -6.63 13.58 -4.94
C GLY A 431 -6.56 14.91 -5.70
N LEU A 432 -5.38 15.28 -6.20
CA LEU A 432 -5.19 16.47 -7.03
C LEU A 432 -5.94 16.38 -8.36
N GLY A 433 -5.96 15.20 -8.99
CA GLY A 433 -6.77 14.95 -10.19
C GLY A 433 -8.26 15.19 -9.95
N MET A 434 -8.76 14.82 -8.76
CA MET A 434 -10.12 15.14 -8.34
C MET A 434 -10.31 16.65 -8.14
N VAL A 435 -9.42 17.30 -7.39
CA VAL A 435 -9.54 18.75 -7.07
C VAL A 435 -9.36 19.63 -8.30
N ALA A 436 -8.27 19.46 -9.04
CA ALA A 436 -7.97 20.26 -10.21
C ALA A 436 -8.83 19.91 -11.44
N GLY A 437 -9.25 18.64 -11.54
CA GLY A 437 -10.13 18.14 -12.59
C GLY A 437 -11.60 18.28 -12.22
N ILE A 438 -12.17 17.24 -11.60
CA ILE A 438 -13.63 17.11 -11.42
C ILE A 438 -14.22 18.26 -10.61
N LEU A 439 -13.64 18.57 -9.45
CA LEU A 439 -14.21 19.55 -8.53
C LEU A 439 -14.14 20.99 -9.05
N ARG A 440 -13.18 21.26 -9.93
CA ARG A 440 -13.11 22.58 -10.59
C ARG A 440 -14.20 22.79 -11.62
N TRP A 441 -14.56 21.73 -12.36
CA TRP A 441 -15.65 21.79 -13.34
C TRP A 441 -17.03 21.66 -12.69
N PHE A 442 -17.11 20.91 -11.58
CA PHE A 442 -18.34 20.63 -10.84
C PHE A 442 -18.18 20.97 -9.35
N PRO A 443 -18.10 22.27 -8.97
CA PRO A 443 -17.86 22.68 -7.59
C PRO A 443 -18.92 22.16 -6.59
N GLN A 444 -20.15 21.89 -7.06
CA GLN A 444 -21.24 21.36 -6.22
C GLN A 444 -20.89 19.98 -5.64
N MET A 445 -20.00 19.22 -6.28
CA MET A 445 -19.56 17.92 -5.79
C MET A 445 -18.74 18.01 -4.48
N PHE A 446 -18.20 19.19 -4.12
CA PHE A 446 -17.59 19.38 -2.80
C PHE A 446 -18.56 19.22 -1.63
N SER A 447 -19.85 19.43 -1.87
CA SER A 447 -20.88 19.22 -0.84
C SER A 447 -21.33 17.75 -0.77
N PHE A 448 -20.78 16.88 -1.63
CA PHE A 448 -21.16 15.49 -1.67
C PHE A 448 -20.38 14.67 -0.61
N PRO A 449 -21.08 14.11 0.40
CA PRO A 449 -20.43 13.50 1.57
C PRO A 449 -19.60 12.25 1.25
N TYR A 450 -19.90 11.59 0.15
CA TYR A 450 -19.23 10.34 -0.26
C TYR A 450 -18.12 10.56 -1.29
N LEU A 451 -17.73 11.81 -1.51
CA LEU A 451 -16.69 12.16 -2.48
C LEU A 451 -15.38 11.37 -2.28
N PRO A 452 -14.89 11.10 -1.03
CA PRO A 452 -13.68 10.32 -0.80
C PRO A 452 -13.75 8.87 -1.29
N VAL A 453 -14.95 8.32 -1.50
CA VAL A 453 -15.12 6.95 -2.03
C VAL A 453 -14.54 6.83 -3.44
N VAL A 454 -14.60 7.88 -4.26
CA VAL A 454 -14.11 7.85 -5.64
C VAL A 454 -12.61 7.56 -5.70
N PRO A 455 -11.73 8.34 -5.07
CA PRO A 455 -10.30 8.03 -5.04
C PRO A 455 -9.99 6.69 -4.34
N HIS A 456 -10.74 6.31 -3.30
CA HIS A 456 -10.54 5.00 -2.66
C HIS A 456 -10.80 3.85 -3.62
N VAL A 457 -11.91 3.91 -4.40
CA VAL A 457 -12.20 2.93 -5.45
C VAL A 457 -11.10 2.91 -6.50
N MET A 458 -10.65 4.09 -6.98
CA MET A 458 -9.59 4.18 -7.99
C MET A 458 -8.29 3.49 -7.54
N LEU A 459 -7.87 3.71 -6.30
CA LEU A 459 -6.63 3.16 -5.75
C LEU A 459 -6.71 1.65 -5.48
N VAL A 460 -7.87 1.14 -5.07
CA VAL A 460 -8.06 -0.27 -4.70
C VAL A 460 -8.35 -1.18 -5.89
N LEU A 461 -9.00 -0.66 -6.92
CA LEU A 461 -9.53 -1.43 -8.04
C LEU A 461 -8.47 -2.27 -8.78
N PRO A 462 -7.25 -1.78 -9.06
CA PRO A 462 -6.18 -2.57 -9.64
C PRO A 462 -5.85 -3.83 -8.83
N PHE A 463 -5.83 -3.72 -7.51
CA PHE A 463 -5.54 -4.85 -6.62
C PHE A 463 -6.66 -5.90 -6.62
N VAL A 464 -7.93 -5.46 -6.65
CA VAL A 464 -9.08 -6.37 -6.78
C VAL A 464 -8.99 -7.15 -8.09
N ILE A 465 -8.72 -6.46 -9.21
CA ILE A 465 -8.57 -7.09 -10.52
C ILE A 465 -7.43 -8.13 -10.50
N ARG A 466 -6.26 -7.77 -9.94
CA ARG A 466 -5.09 -8.67 -9.83
C ARG A 466 -5.36 -9.92 -8.98
N LEU A 467 -6.22 -9.82 -7.97
CA LEU A 467 -6.62 -10.98 -7.16
C LEU A 467 -7.65 -11.86 -7.87
N MET A 468 -8.58 -11.25 -8.62
CA MET A 468 -9.67 -11.95 -9.28
C MET A 468 -9.26 -12.66 -10.56
N VAL A 469 -8.36 -12.08 -11.38
CA VAL A 469 -7.94 -12.66 -12.66
C VAL A 469 -7.43 -14.09 -12.49
N PRO A 470 -6.41 -14.40 -11.68
CA PRO A 470 -5.90 -15.76 -11.54
C PRO A 470 -6.92 -16.71 -10.88
N ALA A 471 -7.83 -16.18 -10.07
CA ALA A 471 -8.88 -16.98 -9.47
C ALA A 471 -9.92 -17.44 -10.52
N ILE A 472 -10.29 -16.54 -11.44
CA ILE A 472 -11.22 -16.86 -12.52
C ILE A 472 -10.57 -17.79 -13.56
N GLU A 473 -9.28 -17.57 -13.89
CA GLU A 473 -8.53 -18.39 -14.85
C GLU A 473 -8.41 -19.87 -14.41
N ARG A 474 -8.43 -20.14 -13.11
CA ARG A 474 -8.35 -21.50 -12.57
C ARG A 474 -9.68 -22.28 -12.59
N ILE A 475 -10.79 -21.60 -12.85
CA ILE A 475 -12.11 -22.25 -12.91
C ILE A 475 -12.25 -22.94 -14.27
N ASP A 476 -12.44 -24.26 -14.24
CA ASP A 476 -12.65 -25.03 -15.46
C ASP A 476 -13.97 -24.61 -16.14
N PRO A 477 -13.95 -24.26 -17.45
CA PRO A 477 -15.16 -23.94 -18.21
C PRO A 477 -16.24 -25.02 -18.17
N VAL A 478 -15.86 -26.29 -18.02
CA VAL A 478 -16.76 -27.43 -17.91
C VAL A 478 -17.81 -27.26 -16.81
N TYR A 479 -17.48 -26.62 -15.68
CA TYR A 479 -18.47 -26.35 -14.63
C TYR A 479 -19.62 -25.45 -15.10
N ALA A 480 -19.32 -24.48 -15.96
CA ALA A 480 -20.35 -23.58 -16.52
C ALA A 480 -21.22 -24.33 -17.54
N GLU A 481 -20.62 -25.22 -18.34
CA GLU A 481 -21.34 -26.07 -19.29
C GLU A 481 -22.26 -27.05 -18.56
N GLN A 482 -21.76 -27.76 -17.54
CA GLN A 482 -22.55 -28.66 -16.73
C GLN A 482 -23.72 -27.96 -16.02
N ALA A 483 -23.45 -26.78 -15.44
CA ALA A 483 -24.48 -26.00 -14.78
C ALA A 483 -25.57 -25.50 -15.75
N SER A 484 -25.25 -25.29 -17.03
CA SER A 484 -26.21 -24.90 -18.05
C SER A 484 -27.17 -26.01 -18.47
N LEU A 485 -26.79 -27.28 -18.26
CA LEU A 485 -27.60 -28.43 -18.55
C LEU A 485 -28.63 -28.73 -17.43
N LEU A 486 -28.49 -28.13 -16.28
CA LEU A 486 -29.37 -28.33 -15.13
C LEU A 486 -30.53 -27.32 -15.11
N PRO A 487 -31.75 -27.70 -14.68
CA PRO A 487 -32.90 -26.79 -14.61
C PRO A 487 -32.77 -25.85 -13.40
N MET A 488 -31.79 -25.00 -13.40
CA MET A 488 -31.50 -24.04 -12.33
C MET A 488 -31.77 -22.58 -12.77
N LYS A 489 -32.12 -21.72 -11.79
CA LYS A 489 -32.18 -20.27 -12.04
C LYS A 489 -30.80 -19.75 -12.40
N PRO A 490 -30.70 -18.70 -13.24
CA PRO A 490 -29.39 -18.15 -13.69
C PRO A 490 -28.42 -17.82 -12.56
N TRP A 491 -28.94 -17.31 -11.43
CA TRP A 491 -28.10 -17.03 -10.25
C TRP A 491 -27.57 -18.33 -9.59
N ALA A 492 -28.39 -19.34 -9.45
CA ALA A 492 -27.97 -20.63 -8.89
C ALA A 492 -26.93 -21.31 -9.80
N SER A 493 -27.19 -21.32 -11.11
CA SER A 493 -26.22 -21.81 -12.09
C SER A 493 -24.87 -21.10 -12.00
N TRP A 494 -24.88 -19.75 -11.96
CA TRP A 494 -23.66 -18.97 -11.78
C TRP A 494 -22.96 -19.28 -10.45
N TRP A 495 -23.73 -19.40 -9.36
CA TRP A 495 -23.17 -19.69 -8.04
C TRP A 495 -22.45 -21.02 -7.99
N HIS A 496 -23.08 -22.09 -8.49
CA HIS A 496 -22.47 -23.43 -8.51
C HIS A 496 -21.33 -23.56 -9.51
N ALA A 497 -21.40 -22.88 -10.64
CA ALA A 497 -20.36 -22.93 -11.68
C ALA A 497 -19.11 -22.09 -11.33
N ARG A 498 -19.29 -20.97 -10.64
CA ARG A 498 -18.20 -19.98 -10.43
C ARG A 498 -18.19 -19.38 -9.03
N GLY A 499 -19.36 -19.01 -8.50
CA GLY A 499 -19.47 -18.22 -7.27
C GLY A 499 -18.77 -18.87 -6.08
N ALA A 500 -18.99 -20.16 -5.85
CA ALA A 500 -18.39 -20.92 -4.75
C ALA A 500 -16.85 -20.86 -4.79
N PHE A 501 -16.23 -20.98 -5.97
CA PHE A 501 -14.78 -20.93 -6.13
C PHE A 501 -14.21 -19.53 -5.89
N LEU A 502 -15.01 -18.48 -6.05
CA LEU A 502 -14.60 -17.08 -5.92
C LEU A 502 -14.76 -16.54 -4.49
N VAL A 503 -15.38 -17.27 -3.57
CA VAL A 503 -15.59 -16.80 -2.19
C VAL A 503 -14.27 -16.44 -1.51
N VAL A 504 -13.26 -17.29 -1.59
CA VAL A 504 -11.95 -17.04 -0.94
C VAL A 504 -11.23 -15.85 -1.57
N PRO A 505 -11.05 -15.77 -2.90
CA PRO A 505 -10.45 -14.59 -3.52
C PRO A 505 -11.24 -13.30 -3.27
N ALA A 506 -12.58 -13.36 -3.28
CA ALA A 506 -13.45 -12.23 -3.01
C ALA A 506 -13.29 -11.71 -1.57
N THR A 507 -13.21 -12.59 -0.59
CA THR A 507 -12.98 -12.19 0.80
C THR A 507 -11.58 -11.63 1.02
N MET A 508 -10.56 -12.14 0.30
CA MET A 508 -9.22 -11.54 0.31
C MET A 508 -9.23 -10.13 -0.31
N ALA A 509 -9.91 -9.96 -1.43
CA ALA A 509 -10.08 -8.65 -2.06
C ALA A 509 -10.86 -7.69 -1.16
N ALA A 510 -11.90 -8.18 -0.48
CA ALA A 510 -12.67 -7.40 0.49
C ALA A 510 -11.79 -6.94 1.68
N SER A 511 -10.96 -7.82 2.24
CA SER A 511 -9.99 -7.44 3.29
C SER A 511 -9.07 -6.31 2.81
N LEU A 512 -8.60 -6.41 1.58
CA LEU A 512 -7.71 -5.42 1.00
C LEU A 512 -8.44 -4.08 0.78
N CYS A 513 -9.66 -4.10 0.22
CA CYS A 513 -10.50 -2.90 0.07
C CYS A 513 -10.72 -2.19 1.41
N LEU A 514 -11.08 -2.94 2.45
CA LEU A 514 -11.33 -2.39 3.78
C LEU A 514 -10.05 -1.81 4.40
N ALA A 515 -8.93 -2.53 4.31
CA ALA A 515 -7.64 -2.07 4.85
C ALA A 515 -7.16 -0.79 4.16
N PHE A 516 -7.20 -0.75 2.82
CA PHE A 516 -6.80 0.42 2.06
C PHE A 516 -7.70 1.62 2.33
N SER A 517 -9.03 1.43 2.30
CA SER A 517 -9.96 2.53 2.49
C SER A 517 -9.93 3.12 3.91
N LEU A 518 -9.80 2.28 4.96
CA LEU A 518 -9.65 2.75 6.33
C LEU A 518 -8.30 3.42 6.57
N GLY A 519 -7.26 3.00 5.86
CA GLY A 519 -5.90 3.53 5.96
C GLY A 519 -5.61 4.67 4.98
N GLU A 520 -6.47 4.92 4.01
CA GLU A 520 -6.23 5.95 3.01
C GLU A 520 -6.21 7.33 3.68
N PHE A 521 -5.14 8.07 3.38
CA PHE A 521 -4.90 9.40 3.93
C PHE A 521 -4.58 10.43 2.83
N GLY A 522 -3.74 10.09 1.87
CA GLY A 522 -3.18 11.05 0.91
C GLY A 522 -4.23 11.70 -0.01
N ALA A 523 -5.07 10.91 -0.65
CA ALA A 523 -6.14 11.42 -1.51
C ALA A 523 -7.25 12.06 -0.68
N THR A 524 -7.60 11.43 0.46
CA THR A 524 -8.62 11.95 1.38
C THR A 524 -8.22 13.32 1.93
N PHE A 525 -6.95 13.51 2.28
CA PHE A 525 -6.42 14.80 2.76
C PHE A 525 -6.68 15.96 1.80
N LEU A 526 -6.64 15.71 0.49
CA LEU A 526 -6.88 16.73 -0.53
C LEU A 526 -8.35 16.93 -0.86
N VAL A 527 -9.14 15.86 -0.83
CA VAL A 527 -10.53 15.84 -1.32
C VAL A 527 -11.55 16.17 -0.24
N VAL A 528 -11.25 15.86 1.02
CA VAL A 528 -12.15 16.11 2.15
C VAL A 528 -12.18 17.60 2.50
N ARG A 529 -13.38 18.16 2.57
CA ARG A 529 -13.59 19.47 3.18
C ARG A 529 -13.60 19.32 4.70
N VAL A 530 -12.67 19.99 5.35
CA VAL A 530 -12.52 19.98 6.82
C VAL A 530 -13.86 20.32 7.49
N GLY A 531 -14.27 19.50 8.44
CA GLY A 531 -15.33 19.81 9.39
C GLY A 531 -16.53 18.86 9.41
N SER A 532 -17.01 18.33 8.30
CA SER A 532 -18.24 17.50 8.30
C SER A 532 -18.03 16.07 7.87
N TRP A 533 -17.00 15.83 7.06
CA TRP A 533 -16.79 14.56 6.37
C TRP A 533 -15.44 13.94 6.67
N ASP A 534 -14.79 14.41 7.74
CA ASP A 534 -13.47 13.93 8.11
C ASP A 534 -13.50 12.43 8.45
N SER A 535 -12.55 11.70 7.87
CA SER A 535 -12.29 10.32 8.25
C SER A 535 -11.46 10.27 9.53
N LEU A 536 -11.41 9.11 10.15
CA LEU A 536 -10.60 8.92 11.35
C LEU A 536 -9.10 9.13 11.09
N SER A 537 -8.59 8.83 9.88
CA SER A 537 -7.22 9.13 9.48
C SER A 537 -6.94 10.64 9.42
N ILE A 538 -7.87 11.43 8.89
CA ILE A 538 -7.79 12.90 8.87
C ILE A 538 -7.87 13.48 10.28
N MET A 539 -8.74 12.93 11.13
CA MET A 539 -8.86 13.35 12.54
C MET A 539 -7.54 13.15 13.32
N VAL A 540 -6.84 12.03 13.10
CA VAL A 540 -5.51 11.80 13.69
C VAL A 540 -4.54 12.89 13.23
N ASP A 541 -4.52 13.22 11.94
CA ASP A 541 -3.64 14.25 11.38
C ASP A 541 -3.95 15.65 11.94
N GLN A 542 -5.22 16.02 12.01
CA GLN A 542 -5.66 17.31 12.56
C GLN A 542 -5.19 17.51 13.99
N VAL A 543 -5.39 16.50 14.86
CA VAL A 543 -4.98 16.59 16.26
C VAL A 543 -3.46 16.57 16.37
N ALA A 544 -2.77 15.71 15.63
CA ALA A 544 -1.31 15.61 15.67
C ALA A 544 -0.62 16.89 15.14
N SER A 545 -1.26 17.60 14.20
CA SER A 545 -0.75 18.85 13.60
C SER A 545 -0.93 20.07 14.52
N ARG A 546 -1.68 19.96 15.61
CA ARG A 546 -1.88 21.10 16.52
C ARG A 546 -0.61 21.47 17.27
N PRO A 547 -0.42 22.76 17.56
CA PRO A 547 0.68 23.22 18.42
C PRO A 547 0.63 22.52 19.78
N LYS A 548 1.79 22.09 20.28
CA LYS A 548 1.94 21.32 21.52
C LYS A 548 1.94 22.21 22.80
N PHE A 549 1.21 23.33 22.79
CA PHE A 549 1.06 24.17 23.99
C PHE A 549 0.28 23.44 25.09
N ASP A 550 -0.76 22.69 24.71
CA ASP A 550 -1.45 21.80 25.64
C ASP A 550 -0.72 20.44 25.65
N PRO A 551 -0.26 19.98 26.83
CA PRO A 551 0.47 18.71 26.94
C PRO A 551 -0.36 17.48 26.59
N TYR A 552 -1.68 17.62 26.49
CA TYR A 552 -2.60 16.54 26.12
C TYR A 552 -2.80 16.37 24.61
N VAL A 553 -2.37 17.30 23.76
CA VAL A 553 -2.47 17.18 22.31
C VAL A 553 -1.80 15.90 21.80
N PHE A 554 -0.56 15.66 22.21
CA PHE A 554 0.19 14.48 21.78
C PHE A 554 -0.45 13.15 22.23
N PRO A 555 -0.77 12.92 23.52
CA PRO A 555 -1.45 11.69 23.93
C PRO A 555 -2.84 11.53 23.32
N THR A 556 -3.56 12.61 23.03
CA THR A 556 -4.87 12.55 22.34
C THR A 556 -4.71 12.06 20.91
N ALA A 557 -3.72 12.57 20.16
CA ALA A 557 -3.40 12.08 18.82
C ALA A 557 -3.00 10.58 18.83
N MET A 558 -2.21 10.15 19.83
CA MET A 558 -1.82 8.75 20.00
C MET A 558 -3.02 7.86 20.36
N ALA A 559 -3.95 8.36 21.17
CA ALA A 559 -5.20 7.65 21.50
C ALA A 559 -6.06 7.47 20.25
N LEU A 560 -6.25 8.50 19.44
CA LEU A 560 -6.97 8.42 18.15
C LEU A 560 -6.30 7.43 17.19
N ALA A 561 -4.98 7.46 17.08
CA ALA A 561 -4.23 6.52 16.26
C ALA A 561 -4.40 5.06 16.75
N THR A 562 -4.41 4.84 18.08
CA THR A 562 -4.69 3.52 18.69
C THR A 562 -6.13 3.07 18.40
N MET A 563 -7.08 3.98 18.48
CA MET A 563 -8.48 3.71 18.15
C MET A 563 -8.64 3.36 16.65
N LEU A 564 -8.01 4.12 15.73
CA LEU A 564 -8.00 3.83 14.30
C LEU A 564 -7.40 2.44 14.01
N MET A 565 -6.26 2.13 14.61
CA MET A 565 -5.64 0.80 14.51
C MET A 565 -6.59 -0.29 15.01
N THR A 566 -7.25 -0.07 16.14
CA THR A 566 -8.20 -1.04 16.72
C THR A 566 -9.41 -1.25 15.82
N VAL A 567 -10.01 -0.19 15.29
CA VAL A 567 -11.13 -0.26 14.34
C VAL A 567 -10.72 -1.05 13.09
N THR A 568 -9.56 -0.73 12.51
CA THR A 568 -9.05 -1.43 11.33
C THR A 568 -8.84 -2.93 11.60
N LEU A 569 -8.20 -3.29 12.71
CA LEU A 569 -7.97 -4.68 13.09
C LEU A 569 -9.26 -5.44 13.39
N LEU A 570 -10.24 -4.79 14.02
CA LEU A 570 -11.56 -5.39 14.27
C LEU A 570 -12.29 -5.69 12.97
N VAL A 571 -12.39 -4.72 12.05
CA VAL A 571 -13.05 -4.89 10.75
C VAL A 571 -12.42 -6.03 9.96
N LEU A 572 -11.10 -6.08 9.91
CA LEU A 572 -10.38 -7.15 9.22
C LEU A 572 -10.52 -8.51 9.90
N SER A 573 -10.51 -8.55 11.24
CA SER A 573 -10.71 -9.78 12.00
C SER A 573 -12.10 -10.37 11.79
N ILE A 574 -13.13 -9.53 11.68
CA ILE A 574 -14.50 -9.96 11.38
C ILE A 574 -14.56 -10.59 9.98
N ASN A 575 -13.95 -9.93 8.97
CA ASN A 575 -13.92 -10.45 7.61
C ASN A 575 -13.15 -11.77 7.50
N GLU A 576 -12.01 -11.92 8.18
CA GLU A 576 -11.25 -13.17 8.22
C GLU A 576 -11.99 -14.31 8.94
N ARG A 577 -12.72 -14.02 10.02
CA ARG A 577 -13.57 -15.00 10.69
C ARG A 577 -14.72 -15.46 9.79
N ALA A 578 -15.37 -14.54 9.08
CA ALA A 578 -16.41 -14.86 8.11
C ALA A 578 -15.87 -15.78 6.99
N ARG A 579 -14.64 -15.53 6.51
CA ARG A 579 -13.93 -16.40 5.57
C ARG A 579 -13.69 -17.80 6.15
N ALA A 580 -13.11 -17.87 7.34
CA ALA A 580 -12.78 -19.14 7.98
C ALA A 580 -14.02 -20.00 8.32
N TRP A 581 -15.13 -19.35 8.63
CA TRP A 581 -16.41 -20.05 8.87
C TRP A 581 -16.95 -20.67 7.58
N ARG A 582 -16.94 -19.93 6.46
CA ARG A 582 -17.41 -20.42 5.16
C ARG A 582 -16.57 -21.59 4.66
N THR A 583 -15.24 -21.49 4.70
CA THR A 583 -14.35 -22.58 4.27
C THR A 583 -14.47 -23.87 5.08
N ARG A 584 -15.08 -23.83 6.27
CA ARG A 584 -15.34 -25.03 7.09
C ARG A 584 -16.68 -25.69 6.79
N HIS A 585 -17.64 -24.98 6.21
CA HIS A 585 -19.01 -25.48 5.97
C HIS A 585 -19.25 -25.79 4.49
N ASP A 586 -18.33 -25.43 3.60
CA ASP A 586 -18.40 -25.77 2.16
C ASP A 586 -17.55 -27.02 1.81
N VAL A 587 -16.99 -27.71 2.81
CA VAL A 587 -16.38 -29.05 2.75
C VAL A 587 -17.24 -30.03 3.51
#